data_90babf66e28c2dcfa643c4364e550144
#
_entry.id   90babf66e28c2dcfa643c4364e550144
#
_cell.length_a   1.000
_cell.length_b   1.000
_cell.length_c   1.000
_cell.angle_alpha   90.00
_cell.angle_beta   90.00
_cell.angle_gamma   90.00
#
_symmetry.space_group_name_H-M   'P 1'
#
loop_
_entity.id
_entity.type
_entity.pdbx_description
1 polymer ?
#
loop_
_entity_poly.entity_id
_entity_poly.type
_entity_poly.pdbx_seq_one_letter_code
_entity_poly.pdbx_strand_id
1 'polypeptide(L)'
;VLPIRAGHRHLSDRRSDIIEDQRKTVISAEGLLFDCDGVLVDSDEAAAQAWNSWAAEYAPGFDFARDITHGRPAGDTVAELVPAQDLDRAKRALIQLEIDTAPMVHALPGAVELLSLLPQDSWTVVTSAVLAVARARLSAAGLRCPDDIVTAQDVRQGKPAPDPYRIGAERLRIAPARGVVFEDAEAGVSSALAAGIGLTVGVGERGLRTRAHLVVADLRNIRYDGSVLDLRKAHVLRHPDPTQPPVIPVQRSKVRKTA
;
A
#
# COMPACT_ATOMS: atom_id res chain seq x y z
N VAL A 1 17.01 57.82 26.15
CA VAL A 1 16.98 56.41 26.57
C VAL A 1 15.60 55.86 26.23
N LEU A 2 15.49 55.12 25.12
CA LEU A 2 14.26 54.42 24.70
C LEU A 2 14.37 52.97 25.15
N PRO A 3 13.30 52.30 25.69
CA PRO A 3 13.33 50.92 26.04
C PRO A 3 13.04 50.03 24.84
N ILE A 4 13.92 49.05 24.61
CA ILE A 4 13.75 47.94 23.65
C ILE A 4 12.67 47.00 24.20
N ARG A 5 11.53 46.86 23.50
CA ARG A 5 10.54 45.80 23.76
C ARG A 5 10.99 44.51 23.08
N ALA A 6 11.48 43.58 23.85
CA ALA A 6 11.67 42.19 23.42
C ALA A 6 10.31 41.49 23.35
N GLY A 7 9.84 41.21 22.12
CA GLY A 7 8.65 40.38 21.90
C GLY A 7 8.99 38.90 22.01
N HIS A 8 8.71 38.33 23.19
CA HIS A 8 8.67 36.87 23.34
C HIS A 8 7.42 36.33 22.67
N ARG A 9 7.54 35.86 21.43
CA ARG A 9 6.52 34.98 20.83
C ARG A 9 6.71 33.60 21.47
N HIS A 10 5.67 33.12 22.14
CA HIS A 10 5.62 31.85 22.84
C HIS A 10 5.88 30.68 21.86
N LEU A 11 6.77 29.77 22.24
CA LEU A 11 7.04 28.50 21.53
C LEU A 11 5.82 27.57 21.45
N SER A 12 4.79 27.80 22.30
CA SER A 12 3.50 27.10 22.27
C SER A 12 2.68 27.40 21.03
N ASP A 13 2.70 28.62 20.49
CA ASP A 13 1.94 29.01 19.28
C ASP A 13 2.46 28.29 18.03
N ARG A 14 3.78 28.10 17.92
CA ARG A 14 4.35 27.38 16.76
C ARG A 14 4.00 25.90 16.73
N ARG A 15 3.86 25.25 17.90
CA ARG A 15 3.44 23.84 17.97
C ARG A 15 1.97 23.67 17.61
N SER A 16 1.10 24.58 18.03
CA SER A 16 -0.32 24.57 17.67
C SER A 16 -0.53 24.82 16.17
N ASP A 17 0.19 25.78 15.60
CA ASP A 17 0.14 26.08 14.16
C ASP A 17 0.67 24.91 13.29
N ILE A 18 1.71 24.21 13.75
CA ILE A 18 2.26 23.03 13.08
C ILE A 18 1.27 21.87 13.13
N ILE A 19 0.63 21.63 14.28
CA ILE A 19 -0.36 20.53 14.46
C ILE A 19 -1.63 20.82 13.66
N GLU A 20 -2.08 22.07 13.56
CA GLU A 20 -3.27 22.45 12.81
C GLU A 20 -3.03 22.42 11.30
N ASP A 21 -1.82 22.73 10.82
CA ASP A 21 -1.43 22.69 9.41
C ASP A 21 -1.24 21.25 8.88
N GLN A 22 -0.92 20.28 9.75
CA GLN A 22 -0.76 18.87 9.39
C GLN A 22 -2.09 18.16 9.05
N ARG A 23 -3.25 18.69 9.43
CA ARG A 23 -4.58 18.07 9.25
C ARG A 23 -5.24 18.34 7.90
N LYS A 24 -4.55 18.90 6.90
CA LYS A 24 -5.19 19.40 5.67
C LYS A 24 -4.57 18.84 4.39
N THR A 25 -4.29 17.55 4.37
CA THR A 25 -3.70 16.90 3.19
C THR A 25 -4.80 16.55 2.18
N VAL A 26 -4.80 17.26 1.06
CA VAL A 26 -5.66 17.02 -0.10
C VAL A 26 -4.78 16.88 -1.33
N ILE A 27 -5.04 15.86 -2.15
CA ILE A 27 -4.18 15.44 -3.24
C ILE A 27 -5.03 15.29 -4.50
N SER A 28 -4.64 15.96 -5.60
CA SER A 28 -5.27 15.72 -6.91
C SER A 28 -4.71 14.43 -7.49
N ALA A 29 -5.57 13.44 -7.76
CA ALA A 29 -5.19 12.14 -8.31
C ALA A 29 -6.22 11.69 -9.34
N GLU A 30 -5.79 10.96 -10.36
CA GLU A 30 -6.67 10.41 -11.39
C GLU A 30 -7.03 8.94 -11.14
N GLY A 31 -6.30 8.26 -10.24
CA GLY A 31 -6.60 6.88 -9.86
C GLY A 31 -5.82 6.41 -8.64
N LEU A 32 -6.37 5.40 -7.97
CA LEU A 32 -5.79 4.78 -6.79
C LEU A 32 -5.40 3.33 -7.10
N LEU A 33 -4.19 2.96 -6.70
CA LEU A 33 -3.68 1.59 -6.84
C LEU A 33 -3.37 1.06 -5.44
N PHE A 34 -3.98 -0.05 -5.09
CA PHE A 34 -3.82 -0.65 -3.76
C PHE A 34 -3.00 -1.94 -3.86
N ASP A 35 -1.97 -2.10 -3.03
CA ASP A 35 -1.55 -3.44 -2.71
C ASP A 35 -2.67 -4.19 -1.98
N CYS A 36 -2.60 -5.52 -1.94
CA CYS A 36 -3.61 -6.36 -1.30
C CYS A 36 -3.25 -6.63 0.15
N ASP A 37 -2.14 -7.35 0.35
CA ASP A 37 -1.72 -7.90 1.62
C ASP A 37 -1.03 -6.85 2.50
N GLY A 38 -1.53 -6.63 3.70
CA GLY A 38 -1.02 -5.56 4.58
C GLY A 38 -1.54 -4.15 4.27
N VAL A 39 -2.38 -4.01 3.21
CA VAL A 39 -3.05 -2.76 2.85
C VAL A 39 -4.57 -2.89 2.91
N LEU A 40 -5.14 -3.82 2.15
CA LEU A 40 -6.58 -4.09 2.13
C LEU A 40 -6.96 -5.21 3.09
N VAL A 41 -6.11 -6.20 3.22
CA VAL A 41 -6.35 -7.40 4.03
C VAL A 41 -5.20 -7.67 5.00
N ASP A 42 -5.53 -8.16 6.18
CA ASP A 42 -4.62 -8.76 7.13
C ASP A 42 -4.51 -10.26 6.80
N SER A 43 -3.40 -10.63 6.18
CA SER A 43 -3.11 -11.99 5.73
C SER A 43 -1.88 -12.61 6.40
N ASP A 44 -1.24 -11.94 7.35
CA ASP A 44 0.04 -12.36 7.93
C ASP A 44 -0.04 -13.74 8.59
N GLU A 45 -1.05 -13.98 9.42
CA GLU A 45 -1.23 -15.28 10.10
C GLU A 45 -1.55 -16.40 9.11
N ALA A 46 -2.44 -16.15 8.15
CA ALA A 46 -2.80 -17.08 7.08
C ALA A 46 -1.59 -17.46 6.22
N ALA A 47 -0.81 -16.46 5.81
CA ALA A 47 0.41 -16.65 5.04
C ALA A 47 1.46 -17.42 5.84
N ALA A 48 1.69 -17.07 7.12
CA ALA A 48 2.62 -17.77 7.98
C ALA A 48 2.26 -19.25 8.11
N GLN A 49 0.99 -19.57 8.31
CA GLN A 49 0.53 -20.97 8.38
C GLN A 49 0.75 -21.72 7.06
N ALA A 50 0.41 -21.12 5.92
CA ALA A 50 0.60 -21.72 4.61
C ALA A 50 2.08 -21.97 4.31
N TRP A 51 2.93 -20.95 4.49
CA TRP A 51 4.35 -21.02 4.22
C TRP A 51 5.10 -21.99 5.15
N ASN A 52 4.81 -22.00 6.44
CA ASN A 52 5.46 -22.92 7.39
C ASN A 52 5.02 -24.36 7.14
N SER A 53 3.75 -24.59 6.75
CA SER A 53 3.28 -25.91 6.32
C SER A 53 3.95 -26.38 5.04
N TRP A 54 4.09 -25.49 4.06
CA TRP A 54 4.80 -25.75 2.81
C TRP A 54 6.29 -26.04 3.05
N ALA A 55 6.93 -25.24 3.91
CA ALA A 55 8.36 -25.37 4.20
C ALA A 55 8.71 -26.72 4.86
N ALA A 56 7.81 -27.30 5.62
CA ALA A 56 8.03 -28.62 6.24
C ALA A 56 8.33 -29.71 5.20
N GLU A 57 7.78 -29.58 3.98
CA GLU A 57 8.00 -30.53 2.87
C GLU A 57 9.11 -30.07 1.91
N TYR A 58 9.12 -28.78 1.53
CA TYR A 58 9.92 -28.28 0.39
C TYR A 58 11.20 -27.53 0.78
N ALA A 59 11.23 -26.93 1.97
CA ALA A 59 12.34 -26.10 2.43
C ALA A 59 12.53 -26.20 3.95
N PRO A 60 12.88 -27.39 4.49
CA PRO A 60 13.08 -27.57 5.94
C PRO A 60 14.09 -26.55 6.50
N GLY A 61 13.66 -25.81 7.53
CA GLY A 61 14.45 -24.74 8.15
C GLY A 61 14.09 -23.32 7.72
N PHE A 62 13.27 -23.14 6.69
CA PHE A 62 12.64 -21.85 6.39
C PHE A 62 11.58 -21.53 7.46
N ASP A 63 11.55 -20.29 7.90
CA ASP A 63 10.57 -19.74 8.83
C ASP A 63 10.00 -18.45 8.27
N PHE A 64 8.68 -18.36 8.10
CA PHE A 64 8.04 -17.23 7.47
C PHE A 64 8.37 -15.90 8.16
N ALA A 65 8.31 -15.87 9.50
CA ALA A 65 8.52 -14.63 10.25
C ALA A 65 9.95 -14.09 10.13
N ARG A 66 10.92 -14.99 9.92
CA ARG A 66 12.34 -14.64 9.81
C ARG A 66 12.80 -14.38 8.38
N ASP A 67 12.34 -15.22 7.44
CA ASP A 67 12.98 -15.36 6.13
C ASP A 67 12.18 -14.74 4.98
N ILE A 68 10.87 -14.42 5.19
CA ILE A 68 10.07 -13.83 4.11
C ILE A 68 10.45 -12.37 3.84
N THR A 69 10.52 -12.01 2.57
CA THR A 69 10.56 -10.62 2.13
C THR A 69 9.17 -10.20 1.66
N HIS A 70 8.47 -9.43 2.49
CA HIS A 70 7.12 -8.94 2.16
C HIS A 70 7.08 -8.14 0.85
N GLY A 71 5.97 -8.28 0.12
CA GLY A 71 5.71 -7.58 -1.13
C GLY A 71 6.33 -8.21 -2.38
N ARG A 72 7.22 -9.20 -2.27
CA ARG A 72 7.74 -9.97 -3.42
C ARG A 72 6.78 -11.07 -3.85
N PRO A 73 6.79 -11.47 -5.15
CA PRO A 73 6.05 -12.65 -5.59
C PRO A 73 6.48 -13.91 -4.86
N ALA A 74 5.53 -14.69 -4.35
CA ALA A 74 5.80 -15.97 -3.67
C ALA A 74 6.58 -16.94 -4.56
N GLY A 75 6.27 -16.96 -5.86
CA GLY A 75 6.94 -17.81 -6.85
C GLY A 75 8.45 -17.56 -7.01
N ASP A 76 8.92 -16.33 -6.72
CA ASP A 76 10.35 -15.99 -6.76
C ASP A 76 11.06 -16.56 -5.54
N THR A 77 10.46 -16.42 -4.35
CA THR A 77 10.98 -17.01 -3.11
C THR A 77 11.04 -18.54 -3.19
N VAL A 78 9.98 -19.17 -3.72
CA VAL A 78 9.97 -20.63 -3.94
C VAL A 78 11.11 -21.04 -4.88
N ALA A 79 11.37 -20.27 -5.96
CA ALA A 79 12.43 -20.58 -6.91
C ALA A 79 13.85 -20.45 -6.31
N GLU A 80 14.04 -19.67 -5.27
CA GLU A 80 15.30 -19.55 -4.52
C GLU A 80 15.52 -20.73 -3.55
N LEU A 81 14.44 -21.38 -3.10
CA LEU A 81 14.45 -22.40 -2.04
C LEU A 81 14.41 -23.85 -2.59
N VAL A 82 13.88 -24.05 -3.80
CA VAL A 82 13.53 -25.39 -4.31
C VAL A 82 14.26 -25.67 -5.62
N PRO A 83 14.81 -26.90 -5.80
CA PRO A 83 15.43 -27.31 -7.06
C PRO A 83 14.46 -27.22 -8.26
N ALA A 84 15.00 -26.94 -9.46
CA ALA A 84 14.22 -26.68 -10.66
C ALA A 84 13.22 -27.82 -11.01
N GLN A 85 13.59 -29.08 -10.78
CA GLN A 85 12.72 -30.25 -11.05
C GLN A 85 11.48 -30.30 -10.17
N ASP A 86 11.50 -29.68 -8.99
CA ASP A 86 10.39 -29.68 -8.02
C ASP A 86 9.59 -28.36 -8.06
N LEU A 87 10.08 -27.35 -8.79
CA LEU A 87 9.60 -25.98 -8.73
C LEU A 87 8.09 -25.86 -8.99
N ASP A 88 7.59 -26.48 -10.05
CA ASP A 88 6.17 -26.40 -10.41
C ASP A 88 5.26 -27.09 -9.39
N ARG A 89 5.73 -28.20 -8.83
CA ARG A 89 5.00 -28.92 -7.78
C ARG A 89 4.96 -28.09 -6.50
N ALA A 90 6.08 -27.53 -6.09
CA ALA A 90 6.21 -26.70 -4.91
C ALA A 90 5.37 -25.41 -5.00
N LYS A 91 5.37 -24.75 -6.16
CA LYS A 91 4.53 -23.58 -6.41
C LYS A 91 3.04 -23.89 -6.31
N ARG A 92 2.58 -25.00 -6.94
CA ARG A 92 1.18 -25.40 -6.84
C ARG A 92 0.76 -25.76 -5.42
N ALA A 93 1.62 -26.45 -4.67
CA ALA A 93 1.38 -26.79 -3.28
C ALA A 93 1.22 -25.53 -2.41
N LEU A 94 2.10 -24.54 -2.56
CA LEU A 94 1.99 -23.29 -1.81
C LEU A 94 0.70 -22.54 -2.17
N ILE A 95 0.38 -22.40 -3.46
CA ILE A 95 -0.87 -21.74 -3.91
C ILE A 95 -2.09 -22.40 -3.26
N GLN A 96 -2.13 -23.72 -3.21
CA GLN A 96 -3.25 -24.44 -2.57
C GLN A 96 -3.33 -24.14 -1.07
N LEU A 97 -2.20 -24.19 -0.36
CA LEU A 97 -2.15 -23.85 1.07
C LEU A 97 -2.57 -22.41 1.35
N GLU A 98 -2.16 -21.45 0.51
CA GLU A 98 -2.57 -20.06 0.64
C GLU A 98 -4.09 -19.87 0.39
N ILE A 99 -4.68 -20.67 -0.50
CA ILE A 99 -6.15 -20.68 -0.71
C ILE A 99 -6.85 -21.32 0.49
N ASP A 100 -6.33 -22.43 1.00
CA ASP A 100 -6.92 -23.16 2.14
C ASP A 100 -6.89 -22.34 3.43
N THR A 101 -5.89 -21.48 3.61
CA THR A 101 -5.77 -20.56 4.76
C THR A 101 -6.49 -19.23 4.55
N ALA A 102 -6.96 -18.91 3.34
CA ALA A 102 -7.65 -17.64 3.06
C ALA A 102 -8.86 -17.35 3.96
N PRO A 103 -9.65 -18.32 4.47
CA PRO A 103 -10.72 -18.04 5.43
C PRO A 103 -10.28 -17.36 6.73
N MET A 104 -8.99 -17.35 7.05
CA MET A 104 -8.43 -16.64 8.20
C MET A 104 -8.19 -15.15 7.93
N VAL A 105 -8.27 -14.73 6.68
CA VAL A 105 -7.95 -13.37 6.24
C VAL A 105 -9.11 -12.42 6.54
N HIS A 106 -8.79 -11.24 7.06
CA HIS A 106 -9.77 -10.20 7.41
C HIS A 106 -9.45 -8.89 6.69
N ALA A 107 -10.48 -8.06 6.50
CA ALA A 107 -10.26 -6.70 5.99
C ALA A 107 -9.52 -5.83 7.01
N LEU A 108 -8.54 -5.08 6.56
CA LEU A 108 -7.87 -4.08 7.38
C LEU A 108 -8.79 -2.88 7.66
N PRO A 109 -8.58 -2.15 8.78
CA PRO A 109 -9.46 -1.06 9.19
C PRO A 109 -9.62 0.00 8.09
N GLY A 110 -10.87 0.28 7.72
CA GLY A 110 -11.24 1.27 6.69
C GLY A 110 -11.26 0.74 5.27
N ALA A 111 -10.78 -0.48 5.00
CA ALA A 111 -10.75 -1.02 3.62
C ALA A 111 -12.15 -1.21 3.04
N VAL A 112 -13.08 -1.81 3.81
CA VAL A 112 -14.46 -2.04 3.36
C VAL A 112 -15.15 -0.70 3.06
N GLU A 113 -15.09 0.25 3.99
CA GLU A 113 -15.72 1.56 3.85
C GLU A 113 -15.14 2.34 2.68
N LEU A 114 -13.80 2.38 2.57
CA LEU A 114 -13.14 3.10 1.49
C LEU A 114 -13.54 2.52 0.13
N LEU A 115 -13.33 1.22 -0.10
CA LEU A 115 -13.61 0.60 -1.39
C LEU A 115 -15.08 0.67 -1.79
N SER A 116 -16.02 0.67 -0.83
CA SER A 116 -17.47 0.81 -1.09
C SER A 116 -17.86 2.19 -1.62
N LEU A 117 -17.03 3.20 -1.37
CA LEU A 117 -17.28 4.59 -1.75
C LEU A 117 -16.51 5.02 -3.00
N LEU A 118 -15.54 4.22 -3.46
CA LEU A 118 -14.73 4.57 -4.63
C LEU A 118 -15.53 4.46 -5.93
N PRO A 119 -15.40 5.43 -6.87
CA PRO A 119 -15.92 5.31 -8.22
C PRO A 119 -15.35 4.08 -8.92
N GLN A 120 -16.15 3.36 -9.70
CA GLN A 120 -15.85 2.01 -10.21
C GLN A 120 -14.54 1.92 -10.98
N ASP A 121 -14.27 2.85 -11.88
CA ASP A 121 -13.13 2.81 -12.81
C ASP A 121 -11.95 3.67 -12.33
N SER A 122 -11.94 4.05 -11.04
CA SER A 122 -10.94 4.96 -10.49
C SER A 122 -9.92 4.28 -9.58
N TRP A 123 -9.98 2.96 -9.44
CA TRP A 123 -9.07 2.21 -8.60
C TRP A 123 -8.88 0.77 -9.06
N THR A 124 -7.73 0.19 -8.73
CA THR A 124 -7.46 -1.24 -8.92
C THR A 124 -6.57 -1.80 -7.82
N VAL A 125 -6.43 -3.12 -7.79
CA VAL A 125 -5.51 -3.85 -6.91
C VAL A 125 -4.29 -4.28 -7.70
N VAL A 126 -3.11 -4.15 -7.10
CA VAL A 126 -1.82 -4.54 -7.68
C VAL A 126 -1.08 -5.42 -6.66
N THR A 127 -1.22 -6.73 -6.79
CA THR A 127 -0.70 -7.70 -5.83
C THR A 127 0.41 -8.58 -6.40
N SER A 128 1.31 -9.04 -5.53
CA SER A 128 2.32 -10.06 -5.84
C SER A 128 1.80 -11.49 -5.74
N ALA A 129 0.54 -11.69 -5.31
CA ALA A 129 -0.12 -12.99 -5.31
C ALA A 129 -0.59 -13.39 -6.71
N VAL A 130 -0.80 -14.68 -6.94
CA VAL A 130 -1.53 -15.17 -8.12
C VAL A 130 -3.02 -14.88 -7.98
N LEU A 131 -3.74 -14.78 -9.10
CA LEU A 131 -5.15 -14.38 -9.12
C LEU A 131 -6.04 -15.24 -8.20
N ALA A 132 -5.82 -16.55 -8.15
CA ALA A 132 -6.62 -17.45 -7.32
C ALA A 132 -6.48 -17.15 -5.82
N VAL A 133 -5.27 -16.87 -5.35
CA VAL A 133 -4.98 -16.48 -3.96
C VAL A 133 -5.56 -15.10 -3.65
N ALA A 134 -5.33 -14.11 -4.52
CA ALA A 134 -5.86 -12.76 -4.34
C ALA A 134 -7.40 -12.76 -4.23
N ARG A 135 -8.08 -13.49 -5.11
CA ARG A 135 -9.54 -13.64 -5.06
C ARG A 135 -10.02 -14.32 -3.77
N ALA A 136 -9.34 -15.38 -3.33
CA ALA A 136 -9.70 -16.07 -2.11
C ALA A 136 -9.58 -15.14 -0.88
N ARG A 137 -8.48 -14.38 -0.76
CA ARG A 137 -8.24 -13.43 0.33
C ARG A 137 -9.23 -12.27 0.32
N LEU A 138 -9.44 -11.61 -0.83
CA LEU A 138 -10.39 -10.51 -0.94
C LEU A 138 -11.82 -10.98 -0.63
N SER A 139 -12.22 -12.15 -1.13
CA SER A 139 -13.55 -12.75 -0.86
C SER A 139 -13.73 -13.05 0.63
N ALA A 140 -12.74 -13.67 1.29
CA ALA A 140 -12.79 -13.97 2.72
C ALA A 140 -12.93 -12.68 3.57
N ALA A 141 -12.26 -11.61 3.15
CA ALA A 141 -12.34 -10.29 3.78
C ALA A 141 -13.62 -9.50 3.44
N GLY A 142 -14.53 -10.05 2.62
CA GLY A 142 -15.74 -9.35 2.17
C GLY A 142 -15.48 -8.18 1.23
N LEU A 143 -14.34 -8.16 0.55
CA LEU A 143 -13.94 -7.12 -0.38
C LEU A 143 -14.21 -7.53 -1.83
N ARG A 144 -14.60 -6.56 -2.66
CA ARG A 144 -14.74 -6.77 -4.10
C ARG A 144 -13.36 -6.93 -4.75
N CYS A 145 -13.19 -7.97 -5.54
CA CYS A 145 -12.06 -8.09 -6.45
C CYS A 145 -12.36 -7.31 -7.73
N PRO A 146 -11.58 -6.29 -8.12
CA PRO A 146 -11.79 -5.57 -9.37
C PRO A 146 -11.46 -6.46 -10.57
N ASP A 147 -12.15 -6.24 -11.70
CA ASP A 147 -11.92 -7.04 -12.93
C ASP A 147 -10.54 -6.79 -13.54
N ASP A 148 -9.99 -5.61 -13.32
CA ASP A 148 -8.70 -5.12 -13.82
C ASP A 148 -7.56 -5.28 -12.80
N ILE A 149 -7.71 -6.19 -11.82
CA ILE A 149 -6.66 -6.52 -10.85
C ILE A 149 -5.35 -6.95 -11.54
N VAL A 150 -4.22 -6.41 -11.08
CA VAL A 150 -2.88 -6.84 -11.52
C VAL A 150 -2.33 -7.86 -10.52
N THR A 151 -1.84 -8.99 -11.02
CA THR A 151 -1.34 -10.13 -10.25
C THR A 151 0.06 -10.53 -10.67
N ALA A 152 0.70 -11.45 -9.96
CA ALA A 152 1.99 -12.02 -10.36
C ALA A 152 1.99 -12.64 -11.77
N GLN A 153 0.82 -13.02 -12.30
CA GLN A 153 0.69 -13.65 -13.60
C GLN A 153 0.64 -12.64 -14.77
N ASP A 154 0.43 -11.37 -14.48
CA ASP A 154 0.31 -10.29 -15.48
C ASP A 154 1.66 -9.64 -15.80
N VAL A 155 2.69 -9.90 -15.01
CA VAL A 155 3.97 -9.22 -15.07
C VAL A 155 5.12 -10.17 -15.45
N ARG A 156 6.14 -9.63 -16.09
CA ARG A 156 7.39 -10.37 -16.35
C ARG A 156 8.30 -10.35 -15.13
N GLN A 157 8.35 -9.21 -14.46
CA GLN A 157 9.10 -9.00 -13.22
C GLN A 157 8.15 -8.42 -12.17
N GLY A 158 8.04 -9.11 -11.03
CA GLY A 158 7.26 -8.65 -9.89
C GLY A 158 7.93 -7.52 -9.11
N LYS A 159 7.27 -7.02 -8.09
CA LYS A 159 7.84 -6.06 -7.14
C LYS A 159 9.21 -6.58 -6.63
N PRO A 160 10.27 -5.76 -6.61
CA PRO A 160 10.30 -4.29 -6.72
C PRO A 160 10.44 -3.73 -8.16
N ALA A 161 10.35 -4.55 -9.23
CA ALA A 161 10.37 -4.04 -10.60
C ALA A 161 9.14 -3.13 -10.87
N PRO A 162 9.22 -2.17 -11.82
CA PRO A 162 8.16 -1.21 -12.09
C PRO A 162 6.92 -1.79 -12.75
N ASP A 163 7.01 -2.98 -13.34
CA ASP A 163 5.98 -3.58 -14.20
C ASP A 163 4.60 -3.62 -13.53
N PRO A 164 4.43 -4.07 -12.25
CA PRO A 164 3.13 -4.18 -11.63
C PRO A 164 2.35 -2.85 -11.61
N TYR A 165 3.00 -1.77 -11.17
CA TYR A 165 2.33 -0.47 -11.06
C TYR A 165 2.21 0.27 -12.40
N ARG A 166 3.09 0.00 -13.38
CA ARG A 166 2.90 0.48 -14.76
C ARG A 166 1.65 -0.13 -15.40
N ILE A 167 1.50 -1.45 -15.28
CA ILE A 167 0.32 -2.17 -15.78
C ILE A 167 -0.94 -1.71 -15.04
N GLY A 168 -0.87 -1.51 -13.72
CA GLY A 168 -2.00 -0.98 -12.95
C GLY A 168 -2.44 0.40 -13.43
N ALA A 169 -1.50 1.33 -13.66
CA ALA A 169 -1.82 2.65 -14.21
C ALA A 169 -2.37 2.57 -15.64
N GLU A 170 -1.84 1.66 -16.47
CA GLU A 170 -2.35 1.42 -17.83
C GLU A 170 -3.80 0.89 -17.81
N ARG A 171 -4.13 -0.06 -16.93
CA ARG A 171 -5.49 -0.59 -16.77
C ARG A 171 -6.49 0.48 -16.33
N LEU A 172 -6.07 1.39 -15.46
CA LEU A 172 -6.85 2.57 -15.08
C LEU A 172 -6.85 3.68 -16.14
N ARG A 173 -6.05 3.55 -17.21
CA ARG A 173 -5.90 4.54 -18.29
C ARG A 173 -5.41 5.91 -17.79
N ILE A 174 -4.53 5.90 -16.79
CA ILE A 174 -3.94 7.11 -16.23
C ILE A 174 -2.43 7.16 -16.48
N ALA A 175 -1.87 8.35 -16.49
CA ALA A 175 -0.41 8.51 -16.43
C ALA A 175 0.08 8.09 -15.03
N PRO A 176 1.16 7.30 -14.88
CA PRO A 176 1.69 6.89 -13.57
C PRO A 176 1.89 8.08 -12.62
N ALA A 177 2.40 9.20 -13.12
CA ALA A 177 2.61 10.42 -12.35
C ALA A 177 1.31 11.06 -11.79
N ARG A 178 0.13 10.59 -12.19
CA ARG A 178 -1.19 11.05 -11.72
C ARG A 178 -1.86 10.02 -10.79
N GLY A 179 -1.22 8.87 -10.60
CA GLY A 179 -1.69 7.80 -9.72
C GLY A 179 -1.19 7.93 -8.29
N VAL A 180 -1.96 7.41 -7.35
CA VAL A 180 -1.57 7.24 -5.95
C VAL A 180 -1.54 5.75 -5.63
N VAL A 181 -0.45 5.27 -5.04
CA VAL A 181 -0.28 3.89 -4.57
C VAL A 181 -0.39 3.83 -3.06
N PHE A 182 -1.12 2.85 -2.54
CA PHE A 182 -1.15 2.46 -1.13
C PHE A 182 -0.38 1.14 -0.97
N GLU A 183 0.62 1.13 -0.09
CA GLU A 183 1.57 0.04 0.08
C GLU A 183 2.06 -0.07 1.53
N ASP A 184 2.39 -1.28 1.98
CA ASP A 184 2.95 -1.51 3.30
C ASP A 184 4.41 -1.97 3.27
N ALA A 185 4.88 -2.52 2.14
CA ALA A 185 6.18 -3.16 1.99
C ALA A 185 7.17 -2.35 1.12
N GLU A 186 8.47 -2.41 1.47
CA GLU A 186 9.50 -1.68 0.72
C GLU A 186 9.61 -2.14 -0.75
N ALA A 187 9.40 -3.43 -1.02
CA ALA A 187 9.43 -3.94 -2.40
C ALA A 187 8.34 -3.28 -3.27
N GLY A 188 7.13 -3.08 -2.73
CA GLY A 188 6.05 -2.44 -3.44
C GLY A 188 6.24 -0.93 -3.56
N VAL A 189 6.68 -0.25 -2.49
CA VAL A 189 7.03 1.18 -2.57
C VAL A 189 8.13 1.42 -3.61
N SER A 190 9.18 0.59 -3.63
CA SER A 190 10.24 0.66 -4.64
C SER A 190 9.69 0.47 -6.06
N SER A 191 8.78 -0.49 -6.26
CA SER A 191 8.11 -0.74 -7.53
C SER A 191 7.31 0.48 -8.00
N ALA A 192 6.52 1.08 -7.10
CA ALA A 192 5.73 2.28 -7.40
C ALA A 192 6.61 3.48 -7.76
N LEU A 193 7.67 3.72 -7.01
CA LEU A 193 8.65 4.78 -7.31
C LEU A 193 9.34 4.55 -8.67
N ALA A 194 9.79 3.33 -8.95
CA ALA A 194 10.40 2.96 -10.23
C ALA A 194 9.42 3.06 -11.41
N ALA A 195 8.13 2.85 -11.18
CA ALA A 195 7.07 3.04 -12.17
C ALA A 195 6.76 4.53 -12.45
N GLY A 196 7.30 5.45 -11.66
CA GLY A 196 7.01 6.88 -11.79
C GLY A 196 5.65 7.27 -11.23
N ILE A 197 5.12 6.53 -10.25
CA ILE A 197 3.88 6.87 -9.55
C ILE A 197 4.03 8.22 -8.84
N GLY A 198 3.00 9.07 -8.97
CA GLY A 198 3.04 10.44 -8.48
C GLY A 198 3.07 10.57 -6.97
N LEU A 199 2.44 9.66 -6.23
CA LEU A 199 2.47 9.62 -4.77
C LEU A 199 2.41 8.18 -4.26
N THR A 200 3.27 7.84 -3.29
CA THR A 200 3.19 6.60 -2.52
C THR A 200 2.75 6.89 -1.09
N VAL A 201 1.73 6.20 -0.64
CA VAL A 201 1.17 6.23 0.71
C VAL A 201 1.51 4.91 1.39
N GLY A 202 2.36 4.95 2.41
CA GLY A 202 2.63 3.81 3.26
C GLY A 202 1.45 3.53 4.19
N VAL A 203 1.16 2.27 4.46
CA VAL A 203 0.07 1.86 5.36
C VAL A 203 0.63 1.11 6.57
N GLY A 204 0.18 1.47 7.76
CA GLY A 204 0.53 0.79 9.00
C GLY A 204 2.00 0.95 9.44
N GLU A 205 2.37 0.18 10.45
CA GLU A 205 3.71 0.20 11.04
C GLU A 205 4.80 -0.26 10.06
N ARG A 206 4.49 -1.22 9.15
CA ARG A 206 5.43 -1.63 8.10
C ARG A 206 5.70 -0.48 7.14
N GLY A 207 4.66 0.29 6.78
CA GLY A 207 4.78 1.46 5.93
C GLY A 207 5.75 2.53 6.46
N LEU A 208 5.90 2.66 7.80
CA LEU A 208 6.88 3.57 8.41
C LEU A 208 8.34 3.21 8.07
N ARG A 209 8.61 1.94 7.78
CA ARG A 209 9.95 1.43 7.45
C ARG A 209 10.28 1.53 5.96
N THR A 210 9.35 2.01 5.15
CA THR A 210 9.49 2.16 3.70
C THR A 210 9.88 3.59 3.31
N ARG A 211 10.25 3.79 2.04
CA ARG A 211 10.49 5.10 1.43
C ARG A 211 9.23 5.77 0.89
N ALA A 212 8.03 5.36 1.33
CA ALA A 212 6.78 6.00 0.93
C ALA A 212 6.80 7.50 1.25
N HIS A 213 6.18 8.32 0.42
CA HIS A 213 6.16 9.79 0.59
C HIS A 213 5.42 10.23 1.84
N LEU A 214 4.32 9.57 2.20
CA LEU A 214 3.61 9.75 3.45
C LEU A 214 3.16 8.40 4.00
N VAL A 215 2.78 8.32 5.29
CA VAL A 215 2.31 7.08 5.90
C VAL A 215 1.04 7.36 6.70
N VAL A 216 0.04 6.50 6.53
CA VAL A 216 -1.19 6.48 7.31
C VAL A 216 -1.24 5.24 8.20
N ALA A 217 -1.92 5.34 9.34
CA ALA A 217 -2.07 4.20 10.25
C ALA A 217 -2.91 3.07 9.64
N ASP A 218 -3.95 3.43 8.90
CA ASP A 218 -4.89 2.55 8.23
C ASP A 218 -5.70 3.35 7.20
N LEU A 219 -6.71 2.72 6.58
CA LEU A 219 -7.52 3.35 5.53
C LEU A 219 -8.76 4.09 6.06
N ARG A 220 -8.97 4.17 7.37
CA ARG A 220 -10.11 4.87 7.97
C ARG A 220 -10.08 6.36 7.66
N ASN A 221 -11.28 6.91 7.40
CA ASN A 221 -11.48 8.34 7.13
C ASN A 221 -10.77 8.89 5.88
N ILE A 222 -10.22 8.03 5.03
CA ILE A 222 -9.77 8.39 3.70
C ILE A 222 -10.99 8.54 2.80
N ARG A 223 -11.00 9.57 1.93
CA ARG A 223 -12.05 9.83 0.95
C ARG A 223 -11.44 10.10 -0.42
N TYR A 224 -12.11 9.65 -1.46
CA TYR A 224 -11.73 9.92 -2.83
C TYR A 224 -12.98 10.04 -3.70
N ASP A 225 -13.07 11.10 -4.50
CA ASP A 225 -14.25 11.42 -5.32
C ASP A 225 -14.05 11.14 -6.83
N GLY A 226 -12.92 10.51 -7.20
CA GLY A 226 -12.52 10.28 -8.59
C GLY A 226 -11.50 11.29 -9.11
N SER A 227 -11.21 12.34 -8.35
CA SER A 227 -10.25 13.40 -8.73
C SER A 227 -9.42 13.92 -7.55
N VAL A 228 -9.96 13.83 -6.35
CA VAL A 228 -9.34 14.37 -5.12
C VAL A 228 -9.32 13.29 -4.04
N LEU A 229 -8.10 12.98 -3.58
CA LEU A 229 -7.86 12.16 -2.40
C LEU A 229 -7.76 13.07 -1.16
N ASP A 230 -8.67 12.87 -0.21
CA ASP A 230 -8.78 13.65 1.01
C ASP A 230 -8.32 12.84 2.22
N LEU A 231 -7.18 13.21 2.80
CA LEU A 231 -6.58 12.60 3.98
C LEU A 231 -6.73 13.48 5.24
N ARG A 232 -7.54 14.54 5.22
CA ARG A 232 -7.67 15.49 6.33
C ARG A 232 -8.15 14.87 7.63
N LYS A 233 -8.87 13.76 7.56
CA LYS A 233 -9.38 13.01 8.70
C LYS A 233 -8.66 11.68 8.92
N ALA A 234 -7.74 11.30 8.04
CA ALA A 234 -6.92 10.11 8.18
C ALA A 234 -5.92 10.27 9.34
N HIS A 235 -5.56 9.17 9.96
CA HIS A 235 -4.50 9.15 10.96
C HIS A 235 -3.14 9.05 10.25
N VAL A 236 -2.50 10.19 10.02
CA VAL A 236 -1.19 10.28 9.36
C VAL A 236 -0.08 10.06 10.38
N LEU A 237 0.76 9.06 10.14
CA LEU A 237 1.91 8.69 10.97
C LEU A 237 3.20 9.41 10.53
N ARG A 238 3.36 9.64 9.21
CA ARG A 238 4.50 10.35 8.63
C ARG A 238 4.02 11.24 7.48
N HIS A 239 4.41 12.51 7.51
CA HIS A 239 4.14 13.48 6.45
C HIS A 239 5.23 13.46 5.37
N PRO A 240 4.93 13.94 4.14
CA PRO A 240 5.92 14.03 3.08
C PRO A 240 7.13 14.86 3.50
N ASP A 241 8.33 14.35 3.18
CA ASP A 241 9.58 15.09 3.36
C ASP A 241 9.64 16.23 2.33
N PRO A 242 9.77 17.49 2.75
CA PRO A 242 9.86 18.63 1.84
C PRO A 242 11.10 18.58 0.94
N THR A 243 12.13 17.80 1.28
CA THR A 243 13.34 17.64 0.47
C THR A 243 13.18 16.57 -0.62
N GLN A 244 12.17 15.71 -0.51
CA GLN A 244 11.81 14.67 -1.48
C GLN A 244 10.30 14.72 -1.76
N PRO A 245 9.81 15.82 -2.39
CA PRO A 245 8.39 15.98 -2.62
C PRO A 245 7.87 14.96 -3.64
N PRO A 246 6.62 14.47 -3.48
CA PRO A 246 5.97 13.67 -4.49
C PRO A 246 5.76 14.49 -5.79
N VAL A 247 5.66 13.80 -6.94
CA VAL A 247 5.37 14.43 -8.23
C VAL A 247 4.00 15.10 -8.22
N ILE A 248 3.02 14.47 -7.57
CA ILE A 248 1.70 15.08 -7.34
C ILE A 248 1.82 16.05 -6.15
N PRO A 249 1.55 17.34 -6.34
CA PRO A 249 1.62 18.28 -5.24
C PRO A 249 0.53 17.99 -4.19
N VAL A 250 0.98 17.83 -2.97
CA VAL A 250 0.10 17.75 -1.80
C VAL A 250 -0.37 19.17 -1.49
N GLN A 251 -1.61 19.50 -1.84
CA GLN A 251 -2.18 20.80 -1.57
C GLN A 251 -2.59 20.92 -0.09
N ARG A 252 -2.06 21.92 0.58
CA ARG A 252 -2.52 22.34 1.90
C ARG A 252 -3.73 23.29 1.69
N SER A 253 -4.92 22.89 2.13
CA SER A 253 -6.09 23.74 1.98
C SER A 253 -5.89 25.05 2.76
N LYS A 254 -5.83 26.18 2.05
CA LYS A 254 -5.88 27.51 2.69
C LYS A 254 -7.29 27.67 3.29
N VAL A 255 -7.41 27.68 4.62
CA VAL A 255 -8.63 28.20 5.25
C VAL A 255 -8.77 29.65 4.84
N ARG A 256 -9.80 29.99 4.05
CA ARG A 256 -10.23 31.38 3.94
C ARG A 256 -10.66 31.81 5.34
N LYS A 257 -9.88 32.68 5.97
CA LYS A 257 -10.40 33.46 7.10
C LYS A 257 -11.52 34.32 6.51
N THR A 258 -12.76 33.95 6.75
CA THR A 258 -13.88 34.88 6.62
C THR A 258 -13.66 35.95 7.66
N ALA A 259 -13.50 37.19 7.20
CA ALA A 259 -13.41 38.38 8.03
C ALA A 259 -14.76 38.61 8.75
#